data_fcc16176ee5dfde83209f3a6f8eee00f
#
_entry.id   fcc16176ee5dfde83209f3a6f8eee00f
#
_cell.length_a   1.000
_cell.length_b   1.000
_cell.length_c   1.000
_cell.angle_alpha   90.00
_cell.angle_beta   90.00
_cell.angle_gamma   90.00
#
_symmetry.space_group_name_H-M   'P 1'
#
loop_
_entity.id
_entity.type
_entity.pdbx_description
1 polymer ?
#
loop_
_entity_poly.entity_id
_entity_poly.type
_entity_poly.pdbx_seq_one_letter_code
_entity_poly.pdbx_strand_id
1 'polypeptide(L)'
;MNIEQARFNMIEQQIRPWNVLDQDILDLLHVVKREQFVPQAYQNLAFADTEIPLPGGEAMLNPKVEARMAQEAGVKQGDNVLQIGTGSGYLAALLASKARHVT
;
A
#
# COMPACT_ATOMS: atom_id res chain seq x y z
N MET A 1 20.26 2.20 -5.27
CA MET A 1 18.94 1.75 -5.80
C MET A 1 18.16 2.95 -6.28
N ASN A 2 17.57 2.84 -7.45
CA ASN A 2 16.63 3.85 -7.93
C ASN A 2 15.24 3.51 -7.37
N ILE A 3 14.78 4.31 -6.41
CA ILE A 3 13.53 4.03 -5.69
C ILE A 3 12.32 4.12 -6.61
N GLU A 4 12.28 5.10 -7.52
CA GLU A 4 11.15 5.24 -8.44
C GLU A 4 11.09 4.09 -9.43
N GLN A 5 12.24 3.60 -9.90
CA GLN A 5 12.28 2.44 -10.78
C GLN A 5 11.82 1.18 -10.02
N ALA A 6 12.25 1.01 -8.77
CA ALA A 6 11.84 -0.12 -7.95
C ALA A 6 10.33 -0.08 -7.69
N ARG A 7 9.78 1.09 -7.44
CA ARG A 7 8.34 1.29 -7.26
C ARG A 7 7.58 0.93 -8.54
N PHE A 8 8.04 1.42 -9.69
CA PHE A 8 7.43 1.11 -10.98
C PHE A 8 7.43 -0.40 -11.24
N ASN A 9 8.57 -1.05 -10.99
CA ASN A 9 8.69 -2.49 -11.19
C ASN A 9 7.74 -3.27 -10.28
N MET A 10 7.62 -2.84 -9.02
CA MET A 10 6.67 -3.46 -8.08
C MET A 10 5.25 -3.39 -8.63
N ILE A 11 4.82 -2.22 -9.11
CA ILE A 11 3.47 -2.04 -9.63
C ILE A 11 3.24 -2.92 -10.86
N GLU A 12 4.18 -2.92 -11.80
CA GLU A 12 4.00 -3.64 -13.07
C GLU A 12 4.16 -5.15 -12.94
N GLN A 13 5.05 -5.61 -12.05
CA GLN A 13 5.42 -7.02 -11.97
C GLN A 13 4.74 -7.78 -10.84
N GLN A 14 4.28 -7.10 -9.79
CA GLN A 14 3.65 -7.73 -8.64
C GLN A 14 2.16 -7.40 -8.53
N ILE A 15 1.82 -6.13 -8.70
CA ILE A 15 0.49 -5.62 -8.36
C ILE A 15 -0.48 -5.81 -9.52
N ARG A 16 -0.14 -5.35 -10.72
CA ARG A 16 -1.01 -5.49 -11.88
C ARG A 16 -1.34 -6.96 -12.20
N PRO A 17 -0.37 -7.91 -12.14
CA PRO A 17 -0.69 -9.32 -12.36
C PRO A 17 -1.69 -9.91 -11.36
N TRP A 18 -1.89 -9.25 -10.22
CA TRP A 18 -2.86 -9.66 -9.20
C TRP A 18 -4.23 -9.02 -9.41
N ASN A 19 -4.52 -8.59 -10.64
CA ASN A 19 -5.81 -7.99 -11.02
C ASN A 19 -6.09 -6.68 -10.29
N VAL A 20 -5.06 -5.92 -9.95
CA VAL A 20 -5.22 -4.56 -9.48
C VAL A 20 -5.13 -3.65 -10.71
N LEU A 21 -6.28 -3.33 -11.26
CA LEU A 21 -6.38 -2.64 -12.54
C LEU A 21 -7.07 -1.28 -12.44
N ASP A 22 -7.60 -0.93 -11.26
CA ASP A 22 -8.21 0.38 -11.01
C ASP A 22 -7.13 1.45 -11.13
N GLN A 23 -7.29 2.34 -12.11
CA GLN A 23 -6.28 3.37 -12.39
C GLN A 23 -6.09 4.31 -11.20
N ASP A 24 -7.15 4.62 -10.47
CA ASP A 24 -7.03 5.48 -9.28
C ASP A 24 -6.12 4.83 -8.23
N ILE A 25 -6.25 3.52 -8.01
CA ILE A 25 -5.38 2.80 -7.08
C ILE A 25 -3.95 2.79 -7.60
N LEU A 26 -3.75 2.50 -8.89
CA LEU A 26 -2.41 2.47 -9.47
C LEU A 26 -1.72 3.83 -9.36
N ASP A 27 -2.45 4.91 -9.58
CA ASP A 27 -1.92 6.27 -9.44
C ASP A 27 -1.53 6.57 -8.00
N LEU A 28 -2.35 6.14 -7.04
CA LEU A 28 -2.05 6.35 -5.61
C LEU A 28 -0.80 5.59 -5.16
N LEU A 29 -0.52 4.45 -5.76
CA LEU A 29 0.69 3.69 -5.44
C LEU A 29 1.96 4.46 -5.81
N HIS A 30 1.88 5.38 -6.77
CA HIS A 30 2.99 6.27 -7.10
C HIS A 30 3.09 7.47 -6.15
N VAL A 31 1.96 7.93 -5.61
CA VAL A 31 1.90 9.14 -4.78
C VAL A 31 2.16 8.82 -3.31
N VAL A 32 1.54 7.76 -2.80
CA VAL A 32 1.72 7.34 -1.41
C VAL A 32 3.00 6.50 -1.32
N LYS A 33 4.03 7.06 -0.69
CA LYS A 33 5.38 6.49 -0.68
C LYS A 33 5.47 5.33 0.30
N ARG A 34 5.34 4.09 -0.20
CA ARG A 34 5.38 2.88 0.63
C ARG A 34 6.61 2.80 1.51
N GLU A 35 7.76 3.23 1.01
CA GLU A 35 9.01 3.16 1.76
C GLU A 35 9.00 4.00 3.04
N GLN A 36 8.12 4.99 3.12
CA GLN A 36 8.00 5.83 4.32
C GLN A 36 7.25 5.14 5.45
N PHE A 37 6.59 4.02 5.17
CA PHE A 37 5.82 3.25 6.15
C PHE A 37 6.56 1.98 6.59
N VAL A 38 7.72 1.71 6.01
CA VAL A 38 8.53 0.52 6.30
C VAL A 38 9.55 0.87 7.37
N PRO A 39 9.70 0.04 8.43
CA PRO A 39 10.76 0.27 9.42
C PRO A 39 12.13 0.38 8.77
N GLN A 40 12.98 1.25 9.31
CA GLN A 40 14.28 1.54 8.71
C GLN A 40 15.12 0.29 8.49
N ALA A 41 15.03 -0.67 9.40
CA ALA A 41 15.78 -1.93 9.29
C ALA A 41 15.39 -2.75 8.06
N TYR A 42 14.22 -2.51 7.49
CA TYR A 42 13.68 -3.29 6.37
C TYR A 42 13.44 -2.44 5.12
N GLN A 43 14.06 -1.26 5.02
CA GLN A 43 13.84 -0.33 3.90
C GLN A 43 14.12 -0.98 2.55
N ASN A 44 15.11 -1.87 2.47
CA ASN A 44 15.45 -2.56 1.22
C ASN A 44 14.39 -3.59 0.81
N LEU A 45 13.40 -3.88 1.66
CA LEU A 45 12.29 -4.78 1.35
C LEU A 45 11.02 -4.02 0.97
N ALA A 46 11.05 -2.69 0.93
CA ALA A 46 9.85 -1.88 0.75
C ALA A 46 9.07 -2.23 -0.52
N PHE A 47 9.76 -2.67 -1.57
CA PHE A 47 9.14 -2.99 -2.86
C PHE A 47 9.20 -4.49 -3.18
N ALA A 48 9.59 -5.32 -2.22
CA ALA A 48 9.67 -6.76 -2.40
C ALA A 48 8.30 -7.42 -2.20
N ASP A 49 8.09 -8.55 -2.88
CA ASP A 49 6.86 -9.35 -2.72
C ASP A 49 6.96 -10.21 -1.46
N THR A 50 6.89 -9.56 -0.32
CA THR A 50 7.02 -10.22 0.98
C THR A 50 6.33 -9.40 2.06
N GLU A 51 5.98 -10.06 3.16
CA GLU A 51 5.55 -9.37 4.37
C GLU A 51 6.76 -8.76 5.06
N ILE A 52 6.53 -7.66 5.78
CA ILE A 52 7.58 -6.95 6.49
C ILE A 52 7.25 -6.94 7.98
N PRO A 53 8.14 -7.46 8.85
CA PRO A 53 7.88 -7.45 10.29
C PRO A 53 7.74 -6.04 10.84
N LEU A 54 6.77 -5.86 11.73
CA LEU A 54 6.52 -4.60 12.43
C LEU A 54 6.70 -4.80 13.94
N PRO A 55 6.93 -3.71 14.69
CA PRO A 55 6.98 -3.80 16.15
C PRO A 55 5.67 -4.40 16.71
N GLY A 56 5.79 -5.16 17.80
CA GLY A 56 4.62 -5.75 18.46
C GLY A 56 4.14 -7.06 17.86
N GLY A 57 4.94 -7.69 16.99
CA GLY A 57 4.59 -8.99 16.41
C GLY A 57 3.67 -8.92 15.21
N GLU A 58 3.33 -7.73 14.76
CA GLU A 58 2.51 -7.54 13.56
C GLU A 58 3.38 -7.60 12.31
N ALA A 59 2.76 -7.60 11.14
CA ALA A 59 3.46 -7.58 9.86
C ALA A 59 2.74 -6.67 8.87
N MET A 60 3.54 -5.98 8.05
CA MET A 60 3.05 -5.24 6.90
C MET A 60 2.85 -6.24 5.77
N LEU A 61 1.66 -6.27 5.17
CA LEU A 61 1.34 -7.25 4.14
C LEU A 61 2.12 -7.01 2.85
N ASN A 62 2.17 -8.03 1.98
CA ASN A 62 2.77 -7.88 0.66
C ASN A 62 2.13 -6.71 -0.08
N PRO A 63 2.90 -6.00 -0.93
CA PRO A 63 2.34 -4.86 -1.68
C PRO A 63 1.11 -5.21 -2.50
N LYS A 64 1.13 -6.37 -3.18
CA LYS A 64 0.00 -6.80 -4.02
C LYS A 64 -1.26 -7.05 -3.21
N VAL A 65 -1.12 -7.57 -1.98
CA VAL A 65 -2.26 -7.84 -1.10
C VAL A 65 -2.88 -6.53 -0.63
N GLU A 66 -2.05 -5.59 -0.18
CA GLU A 66 -2.55 -4.31 0.30
C GLU A 66 -3.22 -3.50 -0.82
N ALA A 67 -2.62 -3.50 -2.02
CA ALA A 67 -3.19 -2.81 -3.17
C ALA A 67 -4.53 -3.43 -3.58
N ARG A 68 -4.62 -4.77 -3.56
CA ARG A 68 -5.87 -5.46 -3.87
C ARG A 68 -6.95 -5.17 -2.83
N MET A 69 -6.57 -5.13 -1.55
CA MET A 69 -7.51 -4.76 -0.49
C MET A 69 -8.05 -3.34 -0.69
N ALA A 70 -7.19 -2.39 -1.05
CA ALA A 70 -7.62 -1.02 -1.31
C ALA A 70 -8.59 -0.95 -2.50
N GLN A 71 -8.33 -1.71 -3.55
CA GLN A 71 -9.21 -1.76 -4.71
C GLN A 71 -10.56 -2.38 -4.38
N GLU A 72 -10.55 -3.54 -3.69
CA GLU A 72 -11.78 -4.26 -3.36
C GLU A 72 -12.62 -3.53 -2.32
N ALA A 73 -12.03 -2.67 -1.52
CA ALA A 73 -12.77 -1.84 -0.57
C ALA A 73 -13.73 -0.88 -1.24
N GLY A 74 -13.46 -0.52 -2.51
CA GLY A 74 -14.35 0.34 -3.30
C GLY A 74 -14.56 1.73 -2.73
N VAL A 75 -13.58 2.25 -1.98
CA VAL A 75 -13.69 3.55 -1.32
C VAL A 75 -13.75 4.67 -2.36
N LYS A 76 -14.65 5.62 -2.17
CA LYS A 76 -14.84 6.77 -3.05
C LYS A 76 -14.66 8.06 -2.27
N GLN A 77 -14.39 9.14 -3.01
CA GLN A 77 -14.29 10.46 -2.41
C GLN A 77 -15.59 10.79 -1.68
N GLY A 78 -15.46 11.22 -0.44
CA GLY A 78 -16.60 11.54 0.41
C GLY A 78 -17.03 10.42 1.35
N ASP A 79 -16.53 9.20 1.14
CA ASP A 79 -16.82 8.07 2.03
C ASP A 79 -16.09 8.23 3.35
N ASN A 80 -16.73 7.74 4.42
CA ASN A 80 -16.09 7.58 5.72
C ASN A 80 -15.65 6.14 5.86
N VAL A 81 -14.40 5.93 6.22
CA VAL A 81 -13.81 4.59 6.30
C VAL A 81 -13.27 4.37 7.71
N LEU A 82 -13.63 3.23 8.29
CA LEU A 82 -13.07 2.75 9.56
C LEU A 82 -12.11 1.62 9.27
N GLN A 83 -10.89 1.74 9.77
CA GLN A 83 -9.89 0.69 9.66
C GLN A 83 -9.34 0.36 11.04
N ILE A 84 -9.35 -0.95 11.38
CA ILE A 84 -8.85 -1.47 12.65
C ILE A 84 -7.60 -2.29 12.35
N GLY A 85 -6.56 -2.13 13.19
CA GLY A 85 -5.32 -2.87 13.01
C GLY A 85 -4.53 -2.37 11.80
N THR A 86 -4.25 -1.07 11.76
CA THR A 86 -3.63 -0.42 10.60
C THR A 86 -2.20 -0.85 10.32
N GLY A 87 -1.54 -1.51 11.27
CA GLY A 87 -0.16 -1.94 11.10
C GLY A 87 0.78 -0.77 10.85
N SER A 88 1.35 -0.70 9.64
CA SER A 88 2.28 0.37 9.27
C SER A 88 1.60 1.69 8.95
N GLY A 89 0.28 1.69 8.74
CA GLY A 89 -0.46 2.85 8.29
C GLY A 89 -0.48 3.03 6.78
N TYR A 90 0.21 2.17 6.02
CA TYR A 90 0.29 2.32 4.57
C TYR A 90 -1.09 2.14 3.90
N LEU A 91 -1.81 1.08 4.25
CA LEU A 91 -3.15 0.85 3.70
C LEU A 91 -4.09 1.99 4.10
N ALA A 92 -4.00 2.47 5.34
CA ALA A 92 -4.78 3.61 5.79
C ALA A 92 -4.49 4.86 4.95
N ALA A 93 -3.22 5.09 4.60
CA ALA A 93 -2.84 6.22 3.76
C ALA A 93 -3.41 6.10 2.35
N LEU A 94 -3.41 4.89 1.78
CA LEU A 94 -4.01 4.64 0.47
C LEU A 94 -5.51 4.94 0.50
N LEU A 95 -6.19 4.45 1.52
CA LEU A 95 -7.64 4.66 1.66
C LEU A 95 -7.96 6.13 1.92
N ALA A 96 -7.16 6.81 2.73
CA ALA A 96 -7.35 8.23 3.03
C ALA A 96 -7.21 9.09 1.78
N SER A 97 -6.32 8.69 0.87
CA SER A 97 -6.13 9.42 -0.39
C SER A 97 -7.31 9.27 -1.33
N LYS A 98 -8.09 8.18 -1.22
CA LYS A 98 -9.32 7.99 -2.00
C LYS A 98 -10.54 8.56 -1.29
N ALA A 99 -10.59 8.45 0.03
CA ALA A 99 -11.71 8.93 0.82
C ALA A 99 -11.36 10.28 1.42
N ARG A 100 -12.40 11.01 1.82
CA ARG A 100 -12.18 12.26 2.57
C ARG A 100 -11.67 11.98 3.96
N HIS A 101 -12.00 10.81 4.49
CA HIS A 101 -11.89 10.61 5.93
C HIS A 101 -11.74 9.13 6.24
N VAL A 102 -10.67 8.80 6.96
CA VAL A 102 -10.42 7.45 7.47
C VAL A 102 -10.26 7.54 8.97
N THR A 103 -11.00 6.74 9.70
CA THR A 103 -10.93 6.72 11.16
C THR A 103 -10.53 5.35 11.69
#